data_0898e81477a26d4adc8af41b42080c42
#
_entry.id   0898e81477a26d4adc8af41b42080c42
#
_cell.length_a   1.000
_cell.length_b   1.000
_cell.length_c   1.000
_cell.angle_alpha   90.00
_cell.angle_beta   90.00
_cell.angle_gamma   90.00
#
_symmetry.space_group_name_H-M   'P 1'
#
loop_
_entity.id
_entity.type
_entity.pdbx_description
1 polymer ?
#
loop_
_entity_poly.entity_id
_entity_poly.type
_entity_poly.pdbx_seq_one_letter_code
_entity_poly.pdbx_strand_id
1 'polypeptide(L)'
;MSLKTFLSEIFVTLNKWEFTLAHVLDLIERVKTKTKSGAAIIDYLFDIFDVSSHDQILHKSISHILAAVEHILICHIGKWVISGARSPGFFIEEIEISSTGEGTGSVNVNNLPNRIDDVLAEKICFVGNSLRILKFQSEINAEELRNYSS
;
A
#
# COMPACT_ATOMS: atom_id res chain seq x y z
N MET A 1 -29.98 39.71 -12.09
CA MET A 1 -29.66 38.65 -11.14
C MET A 1 -29.88 39.20 -9.74
N SER A 2 -30.77 38.62 -8.93
CA SER A 2 -31.10 39.16 -7.60
C SER A 2 -29.95 38.82 -6.62
N LEU A 3 -29.58 39.76 -5.74
CA LEU A 3 -28.57 39.57 -4.71
C LEU A 3 -28.84 38.33 -3.85
N LYS A 4 -30.13 38.02 -3.64
CA LYS A 4 -30.57 36.82 -2.92
C LYS A 4 -30.20 35.52 -3.64
N THR A 5 -30.30 35.48 -4.97
CA THR A 5 -29.95 34.29 -5.76
C THR A 5 -28.44 34.04 -5.70
N PHE A 6 -27.64 35.11 -5.82
CA PHE A 6 -26.18 35.03 -5.73
C PHE A 6 -25.70 34.54 -4.35
N LEU A 7 -26.26 35.07 -3.26
CA LEU A 7 -25.96 34.64 -1.91
C LEU A 7 -26.37 33.18 -1.64
N SER A 8 -27.50 32.75 -2.21
CA SER A 8 -27.96 31.36 -2.10
C SER A 8 -27.03 30.39 -2.83
N GLU A 9 -26.53 30.74 -4.00
CA GLU A 9 -25.55 29.92 -4.75
C GLU A 9 -24.21 29.79 -4.02
N ILE A 10 -23.73 30.90 -3.44
CA ILE A 10 -22.50 30.87 -2.63
C ILE A 10 -22.70 29.95 -1.42
N PHE A 11 -23.82 30.07 -0.71
CA PHE A 11 -24.10 29.30 0.47
C PHE A 11 -24.19 27.79 0.16
N VAL A 12 -24.85 27.41 -0.94
CA VAL A 12 -24.91 26.00 -1.39
C VAL A 12 -23.52 25.47 -1.77
N THR A 13 -22.70 26.29 -2.40
CA THR A 13 -21.34 25.89 -2.75
C THR A 13 -20.47 25.72 -1.52
N LEU A 14 -20.54 26.63 -0.57
CA LEU A 14 -19.77 26.55 0.71
C LEU A 14 -20.16 25.31 1.51
N ASN A 15 -21.48 25.01 1.62
CA ASN A 15 -21.94 23.80 2.33
C ASN A 15 -21.40 22.50 1.71
N LYS A 16 -21.28 22.42 0.39
CA LYS A 16 -20.66 21.26 -0.27
C LYS A 16 -19.19 21.09 0.12
N TRP A 17 -18.45 22.20 0.16
CA TRP A 17 -17.04 22.18 0.55
C TRP A 17 -16.86 21.87 2.03
N GLU A 18 -17.74 22.36 2.90
CA GLU A 18 -17.70 22.07 4.34
C GLU A 18 -17.77 20.56 4.60
N PHE A 19 -18.70 19.86 3.95
CA PHE A 19 -18.81 18.42 4.06
C PHE A 19 -17.56 17.69 3.55
N THR A 20 -17.07 18.04 2.37
CA THR A 20 -15.89 17.44 1.77
C THR A 20 -14.64 17.68 2.64
N LEU A 21 -14.46 18.91 3.14
CA LEU A 21 -13.32 19.25 3.98
C LEU A 21 -13.34 18.54 5.33
N ALA A 22 -14.53 18.34 5.92
CA ALA A 22 -14.67 17.57 7.16
C ALA A 22 -14.19 16.12 6.99
N HIS A 23 -14.52 15.47 5.88
CA HIS A 23 -14.05 14.11 5.57
C HIS A 23 -12.55 14.03 5.29
N VAL A 24 -12.02 15.03 4.57
CA VAL A 24 -10.57 15.11 4.33
C VAL A 24 -9.81 15.34 5.63
N LEU A 25 -10.34 16.15 6.53
CA LEU A 25 -9.72 16.40 7.84
C LEU A 25 -9.74 15.13 8.70
N ASP A 26 -10.87 14.41 8.78
CA ASP A 26 -10.96 13.12 9.48
C ASP A 26 -9.98 12.09 8.91
N LEU A 27 -9.84 12.03 7.58
CA LEU A 27 -8.83 11.19 6.91
C LEU A 27 -7.42 11.54 7.37
N ILE A 28 -7.05 12.82 7.36
CA ILE A 28 -5.72 13.29 7.79
C ILE A 28 -5.46 12.95 9.26
N GLU A 29 -6.45 13.17 10.13
CA GLU A 29 -6.32 12.84 11.55
C GLU A 29 -6.16 11.34 11.79
N ARG A 30 -6.92 10.50 11.09
CA ARG A 30 -6.79 9.04 11.20
C ARG A 30 -5.43 8.56 10.71
N VAL A 31 -4.97 9.06 9.57
CA VAL A 31 -3.62 8.72 9.05
C VAL A 31 -2.54 9.13 10.04
N LYS A 32 -2.66 10.29 10.69
CA LYS A 32 -1.66 10.76 11.67
C LYS A 32 -1.70 10.02 13.00
N THR A 33 -2.89 9.67 13.50
CA THR A 33 -3.05 9.26 14.90
C THR A 33 -3.30 7.76 15.08
N LYS A 34 -3.98 7.11 14.14
CA LYS A 34 -4.47 5.75 14.32
C LYS A 34 -3.81 4.70 13.44
N THR A 35 -3.24 5.09 12.32
CA THR A 35 -2.70 4.13 11.35
C THR A 35 -1.19 3.98 11.50
N LYS A 36 -0.77 2.88 12.12
CA LYS A 36 0.63 2.44 12.14
C LYS A 36 1.00 1.61 10.90
N SER A 37 0.02 1.20 10.09
CA SER A 37 0.19 0.30 8.95
C SER A 37 -0.38 0.92 7.68
N GLY A 38 0.35 0.77 6.57
CA GLY A 38 -0.13 1.16 5.22
C GLY A 38 -1.39 0.41 4.80
N ALA A 39 -1.55 -0.85 5.19
CA ALA A 39 -2.74 -1.66 4.96
C ALA A 39 -4.00 -1.02 5.54
N ALA A 40 -3.95 -0.58 6.81
CA ALA A 40 -5.08 0.06 7.45
C ALA A 40 -5.49 1.40 6.79
N ILE A 41 -4.55 2.10 6.14
CA ILE A 41 -4.86 3.29 5.34
C ILE A 41 -5.63 2.88 4.08
N ILE A 42 -5.17 1.83 3.41
CA ILE A 42 -5.82 1.31 2.19
C ILE A 42 -7.26 0.90 2.50
N ASP A 43 -7.46 0.09 3.52
CA ASP A 43 -8.77 -0.41 3.93
C ASP A 43 -9.71 0.77 4.28
N TYR A 44 -9.22 1.75 5.03
CA TYR A 44 -9.99 2.94 5.37
C TYR A 44 -10.37 3.80 4.15
N LEU A 45 -9.46 3.94 3.17
CA LEU A 45 -9.77 4.64 1.93
C LEU A 45 -10.88 3.94 1.13
N PHE A 46 -10.89 2.61 1.13
CA PHE A 46 -11.98 1.84 0.50
C PHE A 46 -13.31 2.03 1.24
N ASP A 47 -13.31 2.03 2.56
CA ASP A 47 -14.52 2.28 3.36
C ASP A 47 -15.12 3.66 3.02
N ILE A 48 -14.27 4.71 2.94
CA ILE A 48 -14.74 6.05 2.55
C ILE A 48 -15.23 6.06 1.11
N PHE A 49 -14.52 5.40 0.20
CA PHE A 49 -14.92 5.33 -1.21
C PHE A 49 -16.31 4.74 -1.37
N ASP A 50 -16.60 3.63 -0.69
CA ASP A 50 -17.90 2.96 -0.74
C ASP A 50 -19.02 3.84 -0.19
N VAL A 51 -18.77 4.59 0.90
CA VAL A 51 -19.78 5.48 1.54
C VAL A 51 -19.92 6.81 0.79
N SER A 52 -18.88 7.28 0.10
CA SER A 52 -18.87 8.59 -0.57
C SER A 52 -19.63 8.68 -1.89
N SER A 53 -20.32 7.62 -2.30
CA SER A 53 -21.04 7.53 -3.59
C SER A 53 -22.05 8.68 -3.83
N HIS A 54 -22.55 9.30 -2.76
CA HIS A 54 -23.51 10.42 -2.82
C HIS A 54 -22.85 11.80 -3.00
N ASP A 55 -21.54 11.92 -2.70
CA ASP A 55 -20.77 13.16 -2.90
C ASP A 55 -19.75 12.95 -4.04
N GLN A 56 -20.11 13.45 -5.23
CA GLN A 56 -19.29 13.27 -6.43
C GLN A 56 -17.87 13.88 -6.29
N ILE A 57 -17.71 14.96 -5.53
CA ILE A 57 -16.42 15.64 -5.34
C ILE A 57 -15.54 14.78 -4.44
N LEU A 58 -16.08 14.36 -3.30
CA LEU A 58 -15.37 13.50 -2.35
C LEU A 58 -15.04 12.16 -3.00
N HIS A 59 -16.00 11.51 -3.63
CA HIS A 59 -15.82 10.22 -4.29
C HIS A 59 -14.70 10.26 -5.35
N LYS A 60 -14.68 11.28 -6.20
CA LYS A 60 -13.63 11.48 -7.20
C LYS A 60 -12.26 11.73 -6.55
N SER A 61 -12.20 12.52 -5.49
CA SER A 61 -10.96 12.80 -4.77
C SER A 61 -10.39 11.56 -4.11
N ILE A 62 -11.22 10.78 -3.43
CA ILE A 62 -10.83 9.51 -2.80
C ILE A 62 -10.40 8.50 -3.86
N SER A 63 -11.12 8.40 -5.00
CA SER A 63 -10.74 7.53 -6.11
C SER A 63 -9.32 7.81 -6.62
N HIS A 64 -8.93 9.07 -6.76
CA HIS A 64 -7.58 9.43 -7.19
C HIS A 64 -6.51 9.06 -6.14
N ILE A 65 -6.80 9.29 -4.85
CA ILE A 65 -5.89 8.92 -3.76
C ILE A 65 -5.74 7.39 -3.72
N LEU A 66 -6.85 6.67 -3.81
CA LEU A 66 -6.89 5.22 -3.79
C LEU A 66 -6.06 4.63 -4.94
N ALA A 67 -6.26 5.12 -6.17
CA ALA A 67 -5.49 4.68 -7.33
C ALA A 67 -3.97 4.91 -7.15
N ALA A 68 -3.57 6.02 -6.53
CA ALA A 68 -2.16 6.28 -6.24
C ALA A 68 -1.59 5.31 -5.20
N VAL A 69 -2.35 5.01 -4.15
CA VAL A 69 -1.93 4.07 -3.09
C VAL A 69 -1.90 2.63 -3.60
N GLU A 70 -2.88 2.21 -4.40
CA GLU A 70 -2.86 0.91 -5.07
C GLU A 70 -1.65 0.76 -6.00
N HIS A 71 -1.32 1.81 -6.74
CA HIS A 71 -0.12 1.80 -7.59
C HIS A 71 1.16 1.58 -6.78
N ILE A 72 1.31 2.24 -5.62
CA ILE A 72 2.44 2.02 -4.72
C ILE A 72 2.48 0.56 -4.23
N LEU A 73 1.34 0.00 -3.84
CA LEU A 73 1.24 -1.39 -3.41
C LEU A 73 1.69 -2.36 -4.52
N ILE A 74 1.22 -2.14 -5.76
CA ILE A 74 1.62 -2.94 -6.93
C ILE A 74 3.12 -2.81 -7.20
N CYS A 75 3.70 -1.62 -7.05
CA CYS A 75 5.13 -1.41 -7.17
C CYS A 75 5.93 -2.19 -6.11
N HIS A 76 5.44 -2.24 -4.86
CA HIS A 76 6.07 -3.03 -3.79
C HIS A 76 5.99 -4.53 -4.08
N ILE A 77 4.84 -5.03 -4.53
CA ILE A 77 4.66 -6.42 -4.96
C ILE A 77 5.61 -6.73 -6.11
N GLY A 78 5.64 -5.89 -7.15
CA GLY A 78 6.52 -6.06 -8.30
C GLY A 78 8.00 -6.09 -7.91
N LYS A 79 8.42 -5.18 -7.03
CA LYS A 79 9.80 -5.15 -6.52
C LYS A 79 10.16 -6.44 -5.78
N TRP A 80 9.27 -6.94 -4.93
CA TRP A 80 9.47 -8.20 -4.22
C TRP A 80 9.54 -9.40 -5.19
N VAL A 81 8.56 -9.52 -6.10
CA VAL A 81 8.44 -10.63 -7.04
C VAL A 81 9.57 -10.66 -8.07
N ILE A 82 10.10 -9.49 -8.50
CA ILE A 82 11.15 -9.41 -9.54
C ILE A 82 12.55 -9.47 -8.94
N SER A 83 12.76 -8.87 -7.77
CA SER A 83 14.09 -8.71 -7.20
C SER A 83 14.30 -9.40 -5.86
N GLY A 84 13.24 -9.84 -5.19
CA GLY A 84 13.29 -10.29 -3.80
C GLY A 84 13.61 -9.15 -2.81
N ALA A 85 13.57 -7.90 -3.27
CA ALA A 85 13.91 -6.75 -2.44
C ALA A 85 12.69 -6.23 -1.68
N ARG A 86 12.84 -6.08 -0.37
CA ARG A 86 11.80 -5.58 0.53
C ARG A 86 11.61 -4.07 0.40
N SER A 87 10.37 -3.63 0.63
CA SER A 87 10.02 -2.22 0.82
C SER A 87 9.55 -1.98 2.26
N PRO A 88 9.88 -0.83 2.87
CA PRO A 88 9.38 -0.50 4.21
C PRO A 88 7.84 -0.45 4.24
N GLY A 89 7.23 -0.98 5.31
CA GLY A 89 5.77 -0.98 5.47
C GLY A 89 5.01 -1.93 4.55
N PHE A 90 5.71 -2.79 3.80
CA PHE A 90 5.11 -3.84 2.99
C PHE A 90 4.65 -5.01 3.88
N PHE A 91 3.64 -5.78 3.43
CA PHE A 91 3.10 -6.90 4.21
C PHE A 91 4.03 -8.13 4.29
N ILE A 92 5.16 -8.12 3.60
CA ILE A 92 6.18 -9.17 3.72
C ILE A 92 7.31 -8.65 4.60
N GLU A 93 7.56 -9.35 5.71
CA GLU A 93 8.63 -9.08 6.66
C GLU A 93 9.70 -10.15 6.60
N GLU A 94 10.92 -9.80 6.94
CA GLU A 94 12.05 -10.72 6.96
C GLU A 94 12.15 -11.39 8.32
N ILE A 95 12.18 -12.72 8.32
CA ILE A 95 12.52 -13.50 9.50
C ILE A 95 13.99 -13.89 9.34
N GLU A 96 14.84 -13.43 10.24
CA GLU A 96 16.22 -13.88 10.32
C GLU A 96 16.26 -15.34 10.76
N ILE A 97 16.70 -16.23 9.90
CA ILE A 97 16.97 -17.63 10.27
C ILE A 97 18.41 -17.66 10.78
N SER A 98 18.54 -17.80 12.11
CA SER A 98 19.80 -17.67 12.87
C SER A 98 20.94 -18.63 12.48
N SER A 99 20.74 -19.58 11.59
CA SER A 99 21.74 -20.60 11.24
C SER A 99 22.51 -20.40 9.93
N THR A 100 22.00 -19.59 8.99
CA THR A 100 22.62 -19.41 7.68
C THR A 100 22.81 -17.96 7.26
N GLY A 101 22.35 -16.98 8.07
CA GLY A 101 22.43 -15.56 7.71
C GLY A 101 21.45 -15.15 6.61
N GLU A 102 20.62 -16.06 6.14
CA GLU A 102 19.62 -15.81 5.11
C GLU A 102 18.26 -15.51 5.78
N GLY A 103 17.78 -14.29 5.62
CA GLY A 103 16.42 -13.92 5.99
C GLY A 103 15.42 -14.47 4.97
N THR A 104 14.42 -15.18 5.44
CA THR A 104 13.26 -15.59 4.63
C THR A 104 12.13 -14.57 4.82
N GLY A 105 11.43 -14.20 3.74
CA GLY A 105 10.24 -13.37 3.85
C GLY A 105 9.07 -14.17 4.42
N SER A 106 8.30 -13.57 5.29
CA SER A 106 7.02 -14.09 5.78
C SER A 106 5.93 -13.04 5.65
N VAL A 107 4.69 -13.48 5.53
CA VAL A 107 3.52 -12.59 5.47
C VAL A 107 3.21 -12.06 6.87
N ASN A 108 3.24 -10.75 7.03
CA ASN A 108 2.71 -10.08 8.22
C ASN A 108 1.23 -9.72 7.99
N VAL A 109 0.35 -10.48 8.62
CA VAL A 109 -1.11 -10.31 8.51
C VAL A 109 -1.56 -8.91 8.97
N ASN A 110 -0.86 -8.30 9.94
CA ASN A 110 -1.21 -6.95 10.43
C ASN A 110 -0.93 -5.84 9.38
N ASN A 111 -0.10 -6.12 8.40
CA ASN A 111 0.24 -5.20 7.31
C ASN A 111 -0.39 -5.64 5.97
N LEU A 112 -1.24 -6.66 5.98
CA LEU A 112 -1.94 -7.15 4.80
C LEU A 112 -3.25 -6.39 4.62
N PRO A 113 -3.48 -5.69 3.49
CA PRO A 113 -4.78 -5.10 3.19
C PRO A 113 -5.88 -6.17 3.05
N ASN A 114 -7.07 -5.91 3.60
CA ASN A 114 -8.20 -6.85 3.58
C ASN A 114 -8.62 -7.34 2.18
N ARG A 115 -8.25 -6.60 1.14
CA ARG A 115 -8.54 -6.94 -0.26
C ARG A 115 -7.55 -7.93 -0.87
N ILE A 116 -6.43 -8.19 -0.21
CA ILE A 116 -5.49 -9.23 -0.63
C ILE A 116 -5.81 -10.47 0.17
N ASP A 117 -6.21 -11.51 -0.53
CA ASP A 117 -6.45 -12.83 0.05
C ASP A 117 -5.14 -13.43 0.60
N ASP A 118 -5.22 -14.09 1.74
CA ASP A 118 -4.10 -14.75 2.40
C ASP A 118 -3.35 -15.71 1.45
N VAL A 119 -4.10 -16.46 0.64
CA VAL A 119 -3.53 -17.39 -0.35
C VAL A 119 -2.72 -16.64 -1.41
N LEU A 120 -3.19 -15.47 -1.85
CA LEU A 120 -2.46 -14.63 -2.79
C LEU A 120 -1.20 -14.04 -2.14
N ALA A 121 -1.32 -13.57 -0.89
CA ALA A 121 -0.19 -13.03 -0.13
C ALA A 121 0.91 -14.07 0.05
N GLU A 122 0.55 -15.31 0.39
CA GLU A 122 1.49 -16.43 0.52
C GLU A 122 2.18 -16.77 -0.82
N LYS A 123 1.44 -16.78 -1.93
CA LYS A 123 2.01 -16.97 -3.27
C LYS A 123 3.01 -15.89 -3.64
N ILE A 124 2.68 -14.61 -3.36
CA ILE A 124 3.59 -13.49 -3.59
C ILE A 124 4.86 -13.66 -2.75
N CYS A 125 4.70 -14.02 -1.47
CA CYS A 125 5.80 -14.28 -0.55
C CYS A 125 6.70 -15.40 -1.06
N PHE A 126 6.12 -16.52 -1.46
CA PHE A 126 6.85 -17.68 -1.99
C PHE A 126 7.68 -17.35 -3.24
N VAL A 127 7.10 -16.61 -4.20
CA VAL A 127 7.82 -16.25 -5.45
C VAL A 127 9.06 -15.40 -5.14
N GLY A 128 8.94 -14.39 -4.29
CA GLY A 128 10.08 -13.55 -3.92
C GLY A 128 11.15 -14.31 -3.15
N ASN A 129 10.76 -15.20 -2.22
CA ASN A 129 11.70 -16.07 -1.51
C ASN A 129 12.45 -17.01 -2.47
N SER A 130 11.74 -17.61 -3.43
CA SER A 130 12.35 -18.47 -4.44
C SER A 130 13.40 -17.73 -5.27
N LEU A 131 13.12 -16.48 -5.65
CA LEU A 131 14.10 -15.65 -6.38
C LEU A 131 15.32 -15.29 -5.54
N ARG A 132 15.14 -15.03 -4.24
CA ARG A 132 16.26 -14.75 -3.33
C ARG A 132 17.20 -15.95 -3.26
N ILE A 133 16.64 -17.16 -3.08
CA ILE A 133 17.42 -18.41 -3.04
C ILE A 133 18.19 -18.62 -4.34
N LEU A 134 17.53 -18.44 -5.50
CA LEU A 134 18.19 -18.60 -6.81
C LEU A 134 19.32 -17.60 -7.02
N LYS A 135 19.14 -16.35 -6.62
CA LYS A 135 20.20 -15.33 -6.70
C LYS A 135 21.39 -15.68 -5.82
N PHE A 136 21.14 -16.07 -4.58
CA PHE A 136 22.19 -16.47 -3.66
C PHE A 136 23.00 -17.66 -4.19
N GLN A 137 22.33 -18.68 -4.70
CA GLN A 137 23.01 -19.82 -5.34
C GLN A 137 23.86 -19.39 -6.56
N SER A 138 23.38 -18.45 -7.35
CA SER A 138 24.12 -17.93 -8.50
C SER A 138 25.38 -17.15 -8.09
N GLU A 139 25.32 -16.42 -6.98
CA GLU A 139 26.45 -15.67 -6.44
C GLU A 139 27.55 -16.60 -5.88
N ILE A 140 27.16 -17.64 -5.13
CA ILE A 140 28.08 -18.67 -4.62
C ILE A 140 28.79 -19.36 -5.77
N ASN A 141 28.07 -19.82 -6.78
CA ASN A 141 28.65 -20.48 -7.95
C ASN A 141 29.62 -19.55 -8.71
N ALA A 142 29.32 -18.26 -8.80
CA ALA A 142 30.19 -17.29 -9.43
C ALA A 142 31.49 -17.02 -8.64
N GLU A 143 31.42 -17.04 -7.30
CA GLU A 143 32.63 -16.92 -6.45
C GLU A 143 33.50 -18.18 -6.51
N GLU A 144 32.91 -19.36 -6.50
CA GLU A 144 33.65 -20.61 -6.67
C GLU A 144 34.38 -20.64 -8.00
N LEU A 145 33.74 -20.26 -9.10
CA LEU A 145 34.38 -20.19 -10.43
C LEU A 145 35.55 -19.20 -10.47
N ARG A 146 35.49 -18.09 -9.77
CA ARG A 146 36.60 -17.12 -9.66
C ARG A 146 37.81 -17.70 -8.91
N ASN A 147 37.53 -18.46 -7.84
CA ASN A 147 38.58 -19.09 -7.02
C ASN A 147 39.31 -20.22 -7.74
N TYR A 148 38.66 -20.89 -8.71
CA TYR A 148 39.30 -21.92 -9.55
C TYR A 148 40.15 -21.35 -10.72
N SER A 149 39.98 -20.05 -11.04
CA SER A 149 40.69 -19.41 -12.16
C SER A 149 41.86 -18.54 -11.74
N SER A 150 42.20 -18.54 -10.46
CA SER A 150 43.36 -17.86 -9.86
C SER A 150 44.46 -18.86 -9.48
#